data_2eb06ec00e8be678764e18a89a40b9e9
#
_entry.id   2eb06ec00e8be678764e18a89a40b9e9
#
_cell.length_a   1.000
_cell.length_b   1.000
_cell.length_c   1.000
_cell.angle_alpha   90.00
_cell.angle_beta   90.00
_cell.angle_gamma   90.00
#
_symmetry.space_group_name_H-M   'P 1'
#
loop_
_entity.id
_entity.type
_entity.pdbx_description
1 polymer ?
#
loop_
_entity_poly.entity_id
_entity_poly.type
_entity_poly.pdbx_seq_one_letter_code
_entity_poly.pdbx_strand_id
1 'polypeptide(L)'
;MFLAGPETERLTHRAKTEADAAAFYALNSNSDVMKFTGDVGFESEEQAAQAIRDNPDFERYGFGRWGCYLKATGQLIGFSGLKYLPELDEVDLGYRFFPEFWGQGIATESALACVEFAFRSLELTSVIGLVLPENVASIRVLEKSGFQADGEIEPDGMRVLRFRVTAEV
;
A
#
# COMPACT_ATOMS: atom_id res chain seq x y z
N MET A 1 -10.36 -9.34 -13.56
CA MET A 1 -11.22 -8.38 -12.87
C MET A 1 -10.61 -7.90 -11.56
N PHE A 2 -10.40 -8.79 -10.63
CA PHE A 2 -9.77 -8.43 -9.35
C PHE A 2 -8.27 -8.11 -9.43
N LEU A 3 -7.64 -8.37 -10.57
CA LEU A 3 -6.21 -8.07 -10.76
C LEU A 3 -5.95 -6.58 -11.02
N ALA A 4 -6.96 -5.86 -11.50
CA ALA A 4 -6.86 -4.43 -11.77
C ALA A 4 -7.32 -3.62 -10.56
N GLY A 5 -6.54 -2.60 -10.23
CA GLY A 5 -6.88 -1.60 -9.22
C GLY A 5 -7.31 -0.28 -9.83
N PRO A 6 -7.34 0.79 -9.03
CA PRO A 6 -7.73 2.10 -9.52
C PRO A 6 -6.72 2.68 -10.51
N GLU A 7 -7.21 3.55 -11.38
CA GLU A 7 -6.36 4.36 -12.26
C GLU A 7 -6.45 5.83 -11.86
N THR A 8 -5.35 6.54 -12.02
CA THR A 8 -5.27 7.98 -11.79
C THR A 8 -4.66 8.67 -13.01
N GLU A 9 -4.48 9.97 -12.93
CA GLU A 9 -3.84 10.73 -14.00
C GLU A 9 -2.46 10.18 -14.37
N ARG A 10 -1.63 9.87 -13.37
CA ARG A 10 -0.23 9.43 -13.59
C ARG A 10 -0.01 7.93 -13.42
N LEU A 11 -0.94 7.22 -12.79
CA LEU A 11 -0.68 5.88 -12.25
C LEU A 11 -1.68 4.84 -12.73
N THR A 12 -1.16 3.62 -12.92
CA THR A 12 -1.95 2.40 -13.08
C THR A 12 -1.66 1.48 -11.91
N HIS A 13 -2.67 0.88 -11.35
CA HIS A 13 -2.55 -0.11 -10.27
C HIS A 13 -3.03 -1.46 -10.79
N ARG A 14 -2.19 -2.48 -10.66
CA ARG A 14 -2.55 -3.86 -11.00
C ARG A 14 -1.74 -4.85 -10.17
N ALA A 15 -2.21 -6.09 -10.09
CA ALA A 15 -1.43 -7.12 -9.43
C ALA A 15 -0.06 -7.26 -10.09
N LYS A 16 0.98 -7.39 -9.27
CA LYS A 16 2.34 -7.65 -9.75
C LYS A 16 2.40 -9.02 -10.41
N THR A 17 3.27 -9.16 -11.39
CA THR A 17 3.59 -10.43 -12.03
C THR A 17 5.04 -10.79 -11.73
N GLU A 18 5.46 -12.00 -12.10
CA GLU A 18 6.85 -12.42 -11.89
C GLU A 18 7.86 -11.55 -12.66
N ALA A 19 7.42 -10.88 -13.73
CA ALA A 19 8.24 -9.89 -14.44
C ALA A 19 8.61 -8.70 -13.53
N ASP A 20 7.87 -8.46 -12.47
CA ASP A 20 8.12 -7.38 -11.51
C ASP A 20 9.03 -7.80 -10.35
N ALA A 21 9.48 -9.05 -10.30
CA ALA A 21 10.23 -9.59 -9.16
C ALA A 21 11.52 -8.81 -8.87
N ALA A 22 12.28 -8.43 -9.89
CA ALA A 22 13.51 -7.67 -9.72
C ALA A 22 13.25 -6.30 -9.08
N ALA A 23 12.24 -5.58 -9.58
CA ALA A 23 11.86 -4.28 -9.05
C ALA A 23 11.27 -4.40 -7.63
N PHE A 24 10.47 -5.42 -7.39
CA PHE A 24 9.88 -5.68 -6.08
C PHE A 24 10.97 -6.02 -5.04
N TYR A 25 11.94 -6.82 -5.44
CA TYR A 25 13.10 -7.11 -4.61
C TYR A 25 13.89 -5.84 -4.29
N ALA A 26 14.18 -5.02 -5.30
CA ALA A 26 14.92 -3.76 -5.12
C ALA A 26 14.19 -2.80 -4.17
N LEU A 27 12.88 -2.68 -4.31
CA LEU A 27 12.05 -1.82 -3.46
C LEU A 27 12.15 -2.24 -1.99
N ASN A 28 11.99 -3.53 -1.71
CA ASN A 28 12.01 -4.09 -0.36
C ASN A 28 13.41 -4.38 0.18
N SER A 29 14.45 -3.99 -0.56
CA SER A 29 15.85 -4.06 -0.15
C SER A 29 16.46 -2.66 0.02
N ASN A 30 15.72 -1.61 -0.35
CA ASN A 30 16.19 -0.23 -0.20
C ASN A 30 16.04 0.20 1.27
N SER A 31 17.16 0.58 1.90
CA SER A 31 17.18 0.91 3.32
C SER A 31 16.30 2.10 3.70
N ASP A 32 16.21 3.10 2.81
CA ASP A 32 15.36 4.27 3.06
C ASP A 32 13.89 3.91 2.99
N VAL A 33 13.50 3.04 2.06
CA VAL A 33 12.13 2.55 1.92
C VAL A 33 11.73 1.72 3.14
N MET A 34 12.62 0.83 3.59
CA MET A 34 12.33 -0.13 4.65
C MET A 34 12.46 0.44 6.06
N LYS A 35 12.98 1.64 6.21
CA LYS A 35 13.33 2.26 7.51
C LYS A 35 12.17 2.24 8.53
N PHE A 36 10.94 2.49 8.09
CA PHE A 36 9.79 2.62 8.97
C PHE A 36 8.72 1.55 8.74
N THR A 37 9.06 0.44 8.06
CA THR A 37 8.06 -0.60 7.75
C THR A 37 7.90 -1.64 8.84
N GLY A 38 8.93 -1.85 9.65
CA GLY A 38 8.97 -2.95 10.62
C GLY A 38 9.15 -4.32 9.97
N ASP A 39 9.26 -4.37 8.65
CA ASP A 39 9.41 -5.63 7.89
C ASP A 39 10.88 -5.94 7.63
N VAL A 40 11.14 -7.22 7.36
CA VAL A 40 12.41 -7.71 6.84
C VAL A 40 12.29 -7.79 5.32
N GLY A 41 13.30 -7.29 4.61
CA GLY A 41 13.33 -7.36 3.15
C GLY A 41 13.54 -8.78 2.63
N PHE A 42 13.44 -8.95 1.32
CA PHE A 42 13.71 -10.22 0.67
C PHE A 42 15.21 -10.53 0.62
N GLU A 43 15.54 -11.80 0.68
CA GLU A 43 16.94 -12.27 0.56
C GLU A 43 17.38 -12.39 -0.90
N SER A 44 16.43 -12.51 -1.83
CA SER A 44 16.70 -12.72 -3.25
C SER A 44 15.52 -12.32 -4.13
N GLU A 45 15.79 -12.13 -5.43
CA GLU A 45 14.71 -11.93 -6.41
C GLU A 45 13.76 -13.12 -6.46
N GLU A 46 14.26 -14.34 -6.29
CA GLU A 46 13.42 -15.54 -6.27
C GLU A 46 12.47 -15.53 -5.08
N GLN A 47 12.90 -15.04 -3.93
CA GLN A 47 12.02 -14.89 -2.78
C GLN A 47 10.93 -13.85 -3.05
N ALA A 48 11.27 -12.76 -3.73
CA ALA A 48 10.29 -11.76 -4.16
C ALA A 48 9.29 -12.34 -5.19
N ALA A 49 9.79 -13.11 -6.17
CA ALA A 49 8.94 -13.79 -7.15
C ALA A 49 7.98 -14.77 -6.45
N GLN A 50 8.47 -15.52 -5.48
CA GLN A 50 7.65 -16.45 -4.70
C GLN A 50 6.54 -15.71 -3.94
N ALA A 51 6.87 -14.57 -3.32
CA ALA A 51 5.88 -13.75 -2.62
C ALA A 51 4.78 -13.26 -3.57
N ILE A 52 5.13 -12.91 -4.80
CA ILE A 52 4.16 -12.51 -5.83
C ILE A 52 3.26 -13.69 -6.21
N ARG A 53 3.84 -14.87 -6.47
CA ARG A 53 3.08 -16.08 -6.83
C ARG A 53 2.11 -16.51 -5.73
N ASP A 54 2.56 -16.46 -4.50
CA ASP A 54 1.85 -17.03 -3.36
C ASP A 54 0.87 -16.05 -2.70
N ASN A 55 0.78 -14.81 -3.18
CA ASN A 55 -0.13 -13.83 -2.59
C ASN A 55 -1.60 -14.25 -2.81
N PRO A 56 -2.33 -14.57 -1.75
CA PRO A 56 -3.70 -15.07 -1.86
C PRO A 56 -4.74 -13.95 -1.93
N ASP A 57 -4.35 -12.70 -1.69
CA ASP A 57 -5.28 -11.62 -1.39
C ASP A 57 -6.22 -11.31 -2.55
N PHE A 58 -5.68 -11.20 -3.77
CA PHE A 58 -6.49 -10.85 -4.94
C PHE A 58 -7.56 -11.90 -5.24
N GLU A 59 -7.20 -13.17 -5.15
CA GLU A 59 -8.14 -14.26 -5.38
C GLU A 59 -9.17 -14.36 -4.26
N ARG A 60 -8.72 -14.18 -3.02
CA ARG A 60 -9.56 -14.36 -1.85
C ARG A 60 -10.52 -13.20 -1.59
N TYR A 61 -10.05 -11.97 -1.78
CA TYR A 61 -10.80 -10.75 -1.41
C TYR A 61 -11.18 -9.87 -2.58
N GLY A 62 -10.60 -10.07 -3.76
CA GLY A 62 -10.83 -9.21 -4.93
C GLY A 62 -10.01 -7.92 -4.92
N PHE A 63 -9.12 -7.76 -3.94
CA PHE A 63 -8.21 -6.62 -3.84
C PHE A 63 -6.92 -7.03 -3.12
N GLY A 64 -5.94 -6.16 -3.17
CA GLY A 64 -4.64 -6.39 -2.51
C GLY A 64 -3.74 -5.18 -2.63
N ARG A 65 -2.46 -5.39 -2.35
CA ARG A 65 -1.41 -4.39 -2.57
C ARG A 65 -0.98 -4.47 -4.03
N TRP A 66 -1.57 -3.61 -4.86
CA TRP A 66 -1.26 -3.57 -6.29
C TRP A 66 0.15 -3.03 -6.54
N GLY A 67 0.80 -3.51 -7.57
CA GLY A 67 1.93 -2.80 -8.16
C GLY A 67 1.44 -1.46 -8.69
N CYS A 68 2.23 -0.41 -8.51
CA CYS A 68 1.93 0.94 -8.97
C CYS A 68 2.89 1.32 -10.09
N TYR A 69 2.35 1.67 -11.25
CA TYR A 69 3.11 1.89 -12.48
C TYR A 69 2.87 3.30 -13.00
N LEU A 70 3.94 3.98 -13.43
CA LEU A 70 3.80 5.27 -14.13
C LEU A 70 3.24 5.04 -15.51
N LYS A 71 2.16 5.72 -15.85
CA LYS A 71 1.57 5.67 -17.21
C LYS A 71 2.54 6.15 -18.27
N ALA A 72 3.36 7.14 -17.96
CA ALA A 72 4.31 7.73 -18.92
C ALA A 72 5.37 6.75 -19.40
N THR A 73 5.80 5.79 -18.57
CA THR A 73 6.92 4.89 -18.85
C THR A 73 6.58 3.41 -18.74
N GLY A 74 5.47 3.07 -18.09
CA GLY A 74 5.14 1.69 -17.73
C GLY A 74 5.97 1.12 -16.59
N GLN A 75 6.84 1.92 -15.98
CA GLN A 75 7.75 1.48 -14.92
C GLN A 75 7.00 1.23 -13.62
N LEU A 76 7.32 0.11 -12.95
CA LEU A 76 6.91 -0.12 -11.57
C LEU A 76 7.67 0.84 -10.65
N ILE A 77 6.96 1.70 -9.96
CA ILE A 77 7.56 2.71 -9.05
C ILE A 77 7.34 2.40 -7.58
N GLY A 78 6.54 1.39 -7.28
CA GLY A 78 6.22 0.98 -5.93
C GLY A 78 5.01 0.08 -5.89
N PHE A 79 4.43 -0.08 -4.71
CA PHE A 79 3.13 -0.71 -4.57
C PHE A 79 2.22 0.16 -3.70
N SER A 80 0.92 0.00 -3.88
CA SER A 80 -0.07 0.70 -3.11
C SER A 80 -1.38 -0.08 -3.16
N GLY A 81 -2.09 -0.15 -2.05
CA GLY A 81 -3.36 -0.84 -2.08
C GLY A 81 -3.90 -1.18 -0.71
N LEU A 82 -4.82 -2.10 -0.73
CA LEU A 82 -5.65 -2.48 0.40
C LEU A 82 -5.31 -3.90 0.84
N LYS A 83 -5.30 -4.11 2.15
CA LYS A 83 -5.08 -5.43 2.72
C LYS A 83 -6.05 -5.69 3.86
N TYR A 84 -6.74 -6.81 3.81
CA TYR A 84 -7.56 -7.25 4.94
C TYR A 84 -6.68 -7.81 6.04
N LEU A 85 -6.90 -7.31 7.26
CA LEU A 85 -6.19 -7.74 8.47
C LEU A 85 -7.17 -8.52 9.35
N PRO A 86 -7.13 -9.86 9.32
CA PRO A 86 -8.09 -10.67 10.08
C PRO A 86 -8.07 -10.42 11.58
N GLU A 87 -6.89 -10.16 12.13
CA GLU A 87 -6.70 -9.94 13.57
C GLU A 87 -7.36 -8.66 14.08
N LEU A 88 -7.62 -7.71 13.18
CA LEU A 88 -8.30 -6.44 13.52
C LEU A 88 -9.70 -6.37 12.90
N ASP A 89 -10.01 -7.28 11.98
CA ASP A 89 -11.21 -7.23 11.15
C ASP A 89 -11.35 -5.86 10.43
N GLU A 90 -10.24 -5.41 9.84
CA GLU A 90 -10.13 -4.11 9.18
C GLU A 90 -9.43 -4.25 7.85
N VAL A 91 -9.71 -3.32 6.94
CA VAL A 91 -8.96 -3.16 5.69
C VAL A 91 -7.99 -2.00 5.84
N ASP A 92 -6.72 -2.27 5.59
CA ASP A 92 -5.60 -1.37 5.78
C ASP A 92 -5.06 -0.86 4.44
N LEU A 93 -4.85 0.45 4.34
CA LEU A 93 -4.15 1.08 3.22
C LEU A 93 -2.65 1.08 3.50
N GLY A 94 -1.87 0.56 2.57
CA GLY A 94 -0.41 0.60 2.66
C GLY A 94 0.23 0.86 1.31
N TYR A 95 1.41 1.45 1.34
CA TYR A 95 2.14 1.81 0.13
C TYR A 95 3.64 1.92 0.42
N ARG A 96 4.44 1.65 -0.61
CA ARG A 96 5.88 1.88 -0.65
C ARG A 96 6.24 2.34 -2.05
N PHE A 97 7.04 3.40 -2.13
CA PHE A 97 7.53 3.93 -3.40
C PHE A 97 9.04 4.09 -3.35
N PHE A 98 9.70 3.92 -4.49
CA PHE A 98 11.12 4.20 -4.59
C PHE A 98 11.38 5.67 -4.22
N PRO A 99 12.50 5.98 -3.52
CA PRO A 99 12.78 7.34 -3.04
C PRO A 99 12.79 8.42 -4.13
N GLU A 100 13.20 8.07 -5.35
CA GLU A 100 13.22 9.00 -6.49
C GLU A 100 11.83 9.55 -6.87
N PHE A 101 10.75 8.91 -6.40
CA PHE A 101 9.37 9.34 -6.64
C PHE A 101 8.74 10.04 -5.43
N TRP A 102 9.48 10.23 -4.36
CA TRP A 102 8.99 10.93 -3.18
C TRP A 102 8.89 12.43 -3.41
N GLY A 103 8.04 13.12 -2.65
CA GLY A 103 7.91 14.57 -2.70
C GLY A 103 7.21 15.11 -3.95
N GLN A 104 6.52 14.26 -4.71
CA GLN A 104 5.84 14.63 -5.96
C GLN A 104 4.32 14.45 -5.89
N GLY A 105 3.78 14.15 -4.72
CA GLY A 105 2.36 13.91 -4.53
C GLY A 105 1.85 12.56 -5.00
N ILE A 106 2.73 11.65 -5.40
CA ILE A 106 2.37 10.33 -5.94
C ILE A 106 1.70 9.45 -4.89
N ALA A 107 2.26 9.39 -3.69
CA ALA A 107 1.68 8.59 -2.61
C ALA A 107 0.27 9.07 -2.25
N THR A 108 0.05 10.38 -2.20
CA THR A 108 -1.27 10.97 -1.94
C THR A 108 -2.25 10.68 -3.08
N GLU A 109 -1.82 10.83 -4.32
CA GLU A 109 -2.64 10.51 -5.50
C GLU A 109 -3.10 9.05 -5.48
N SER A 110 -2.17 8.15 -5.19
CA SER A 110 -2.46 6.71 -5.08
C SER A 110 -3.37 6.39 -3.90
N ALA A 111 -3.10 6.98 -2.73
CA ALA A 111 -3.90 6.75 -1.53
C ALA A 111 -5.36 7.18 -1.72
N LEU A 112 -5.58 8.35 -2.28
CA LEU A 112 -6.93 8.85 -2.59
C LEU A 112 -7.67 7.91 -3.54
N ALA A 113 -7.00 7.43 -4.57
CA ALA A 113 -7.59 6.49 -5.53
C ALA A 113 -7.95 5.16 -4.87
N CYS A 114 -7.10 4.64 -3.99
CA CYS A 114 -7.37 3.41 -3.26
C CYS A 114 -8.55 3.55 -2.31
N VAL A 115 -8.67 4.69 -1.63
CA VAL A 115 -9.80 4.99 -0.74
C VAL A 115 -11.10 5.06 -1.54
N GLU A 116 -11.09 5.76 -2.66
CA GLU A 116 -12.26 5.84 -3.54
C GLU A 116 -12.66 4.46 -4.06
N PHE A 117 -11.70 3.65 -4.46
CA PHE A 117 -11.93 2.27 -4.89
C PHE A 117 -12.56 1.45 -3.76
N ALA A 118 -12.05 1.59 -2.54
CA ALA A 118 -12.59 0.90 -1.37
C ALA A 118 -14.07 1.21 -1.14
N PHE A 119 -14.44 2.48 -1.24
CA PHE A 119 -15.80 2.90 -0.96
C PHE A 119 -16.76 2.65 -2.11
N ARG A 120 -16.33 2.88 -3.36
CA ARG A 120 -17.21 2.78 -4.54
C ARG A 120 -17.26 1.38 -5.14
N SER A 121 -16.13 0.71 -5.23
CA SER A 121 -16.04 -0.59 -5.91
C SER A 121 -16.18 -1.77 -4.95
N LEU A 122 -15.69 -1.62 -3.71
CA LEU A 122 -15.75 -2.68 -2.70
C LEU A 122 -16.85 -2.45 -1.68
N GLU A 123 -17.53 -1.31 -1.73
CA GLU A 123 -18.60 -0.94 -0.80
C GLU A 123 -18.21 -1.00 0.67
N LEU A 124 -16.92 -0.76 0.96
CA LEU A 124 -16.43 -0.71 2.34
C LEU A 124 -16.92 0.57 3.02
N THR A 125 -17.09 0.51 4.33
CA THR A 125 -17.55 1.66 5.13
C THR A 125 -16.40 2.43 5.76
N SER A 126 -15.24 1.79 5.92
CA SER A 126 -14.04 2.46 6.43
C SER A 126 -12.78 1.75 5.97
N VAL A 127 -11.68 2.49 6.01
CA VAL A 127 -10.32 2.00 5.74
C VAL A 127 -9.41 2.56 6.83
N ILE A 128 -8.50 1.74 7.34
CA ILE A 128 -7.49 2.20 8.30
C ILE A 128 -6.13 2.37 7.62
N GLY A 129 -5.24 3.10 8.27
CA GLY A 129 -3.83 3.16 7.94
C GLY A 129 -3.03 2.99 9.23
N LEU A 130 -2.02 2.17 9.18
CA LEU A 130 -1.13 1.90 10.31
C LEU A 130 0.24 2.50 10.01
N VAL A 131 0.78 3.27 10.95
CA VAL A 131 2.02 4.00 10.71
C VAL A 131 2.82 4.15 12.02
N LEU A 132 4.14 4.00 11.91
CA LEU A 132 5.02 4.29 13.06
C LEU A 132 5.01 5.79 13.35
N PRO A 133 5.04 6.21 14.64
CA PRO A 133 5.01 7.62 15.00
C PRO A 133 6.13 8.45 14.36
N GLU A 134 7.27 7.85 14.09
CA GLU A 134 8.45 8.50 13.50
C GLU A 134 8.30 8.75 11.99
N ASN A 135 7.37 8.05 11.33
CA ASN A 135 7.16 8.17 9.89
C ASN A 135 6.25 9.36 9.56
N VAL A 136 6.80 10.56 9.73
CA VAL A 136 6.06 11.83 9.55
C VAL A 136 5.54 11.99 8.12
N ALA A 137 6.32 11.55 7.14
CA ALA A 137 5.93 11.65 5.73
C ALA A 137 4.66 10.85 5.44
N SER A 138 4.58 9.61 5.97
CA SER A 138 3.39 8.76 5.80
C SER A 138 2.19 9.31 6.56
N ILE A 139 2.38 9.85 7.75
CA ILE A 139 1.31 10.50 8.51
C ILE A 139 0.68 11.63 7.68
N ARG A 140 1.51 12.46 7.04
CA ARG A 140 1.04 13.54 6.18
C ARG A 140 0.23 13.03 4.98
N VAL A 141 0.66 11.95 4.37
CA VAL A 141 -0.08 11.32 3.26
C VAL A 141 -1.46 10.87 3.74
N LEU A 142 -1.53 10.21 4.88
CA LEU A 142 -2.80 9.77 5.45
C LEU A 142 -3.72 10.96 5.74
N GLU A 143 -3.20 12.00 6.38
CA GLU A 143 -3.99 13.20 6.67
C GLU A 143 -4.51 13.89 5.40
N LYS A 144 -3.65 14.05 4.39
CA LYS A 144 -4.04 14.62 3.09
C LYS A 144 -5.05 13.77 2.35
N SER A 145 -5.11 12.48 2.65
CA SER A 145 -6.04 11.53 2.04
C SER A 145 -7.36 11.40 2.82
N GLY A 146 -7.57 12.26 3.82
CA GLY A 146 -8.81 12.31 4.59
C GLY A 146 -8.83 11.45 5.84
N PHE A 147 -7.74 10.76 6.15
CA PHE A 147 -7.66 9.94 7.36
C PHE A 147 -7.51 10.83 8.61
N GLN A 148 -8.13 10.41 9.69
CA GLN A 148 -8.02 11.05 10.99
C GLN A 148 -7.44 10.08 12.01
N ALA A 149 -6.72 10.62 13.01
CA ALA A 149 -6.15 9.80 14.07
C ALA A 149 -7.25 9.01 14.79
N ASP A 150 -7.02 7.72 14.99
CA ASP A 150 -7.99 6.78 15.56
C ASP A 150 -7.33 5.82 16.56
N GLY A 151 -6.51 6.35 17.44
CA GLY A 151 -5.87 5.58 18.50
C GLY A 151 -4.56 4.92 18.08
N GLU A 152 -4.17 3.93 18.85
CA GLU A 152 -2.92 3.20 18.70
C GLU A 152 -3.14 1.71 18.89
N ILE A 153 -2.23 0.92 18.30
CA ILE A 153 -2.13 -0.52 18.57
C ILE A 153 -0.68 -0.83 18.94
N GLU A 154 -0.46 -1.94 19.62
CA GLU A 154 0.89 -2.37 20.05
C GLU A 154 1.16 -3.81 19.63
N PRO A 155 1.25 -4.10 18.30
CA PRO A 155 1.61 -5.44 17.85
C PRO A 155 3.06 -5.73 18.31
N ASP A 156 3.25 -6.86 19.00
CA ASP A 156 4.56 -7.31 19.48
C ASP A 156 5.29 -6.24 20.32
N GLY A 157 4.55 -5.41 21.07
CA GLY A 157 5.12 -4.38 21.93
C GLY A 157 5.57 -3.12 21.21
N MET A 158 5.35 -3.01 19.90
CA MET A 158 5.72 -1.85 19.10
C MET A 158 4.53 -0.89 19.00
N ARG A 159 4.77 0.39 19.32
CA ARG A 159 3.72 1.42 19.21
C ARG A 159 3.45 1.77 17.76
N VAL A 160 2.22 1.55 17.32
CA VAL A 160 1.78 1.87 15.96
C VAL A 160 0.55 2.75 16.04
N LEU A 161 0.57 3.88 15.32
CA LEU A 161 -0.57 4.78 15.23
C LEU A 161 -1.58 4.23 14.23
N ARG A 162 -2.86 4.31 14.58
CA ARG A 162 -3.95 4.00 13.66
C ARG A 162 -4.64 5.28 13.21
N PHE A 163 -4.87 5.37 11.92
CA PHE A 163 -5.68 6.40 11.28
C PHE A 163 -6.86 5.74 10.62
N ARG A 164 -7.95 6.46 10.43
CA ARG A 164 -9.16 5.94 9.82
C ARG A 164 -9.81 6.98 8.92
N VAL A 165 -10.32 6.51 7.77
CA VAL A 165 -11.23 7.29 6.93
C VAL A 165 -12.52 6.48 6.79
N THR A 166 -13.65 7.16 6.89
CA THR A 166 -14.98 6.54 6.74
C THR A 166 -15.67 7.08 5.50
N ALA A 167 -16.47 6.23 4.87
CA ALA A 167 -17.27 6.65 3.74
C ALA A 167 -18.31 7.67 4.19
N GLU A 168 -18.54 8.70 3.38
CA GLU A 168 -19.63 9.64 3.60
C GLU A 168 -20.95 8.96 3.24
N VAL A 169 -21.95 9.16 4.09
CA VAL A 169 -23.27 8.57 3.91
C VAL A 169 -24.12 9.44 2.97
#